data_769ba54b8e25b4e170c12e826563fbeb
#
_entry.id   769ba54b8e25b4e170c12e826563fbeb
#
_cell.length_a   1.000
_cell.length_b   1.000
_cell.length_c   1.000
_cell.angle_alpha   90.00
_cell.angle_beta   90.00
_cell.angle_gamma   90.00
#
_symmetry.space_group_name_H-M   'P 1'
#
loop_
_entity.id
_entity.type
_entity.pdbx_description
1 polymer ?
#
loop_
_entity_poly.entity_id
_entity_poly.type
_entity_poly.pdbx_seq_one_letter_code
_entity_poly.pdbx_strand_id
1 'polypeptide(L)'
;MVCLNVSLANVSLDTFIGVMVTMIGILVTFAVGWQIINALEIKSKLTEIEKIKADVNSQQSYIDKIAARIAYDAAVNRSYTLHKIGEHIKAFACTLEAIEHCLKIDEYEDLNTLLYNLQVFASHSHTMHCYKSDSEAMAKAEMQLRNLLNIP
;
A
#
# COMPACT_ATOMS: atom_id res chain seq x y z
N MET A 1 -81.61 -28.37 -15.45
CA MET A 1 -80.47 -28.25 -16.46
C MET A 1 -80.26 -26.77 -16.65
N VAL A 2 -79.32 -26.18 -15.95
CA VAL A 2 -78.99 -24.75 -15.98
C VAL A 2 -77.94 -24.55 -17.07
N CYS A 3 -78.42 -23.94 -18.20
CA CYS A 3 -77.45 -23.57 -19.26
C CYS A 3 -76.72 -22.28 -18.85
N LEU A 4 -75.50 -22.41 -18.46
CA LEU A 4 -74.56 -21.30 -18.28
C LEU A 4 -74.25 -20.74 -19.69
N ASN A 5 -74.96 -19.65 -20.05
CA ASN A 5 -74.62 -18.83 -21.22
C ASN A 5 -73.34 -18.07 -20.88
N VAL A 6 -72.24 -18.61 -21.24
CA VAL A 6 -70.98 -17.84 -21.26
C VAL A 6 -71.04 -16.91 -22.47
N SER A 7 -71.49 -15.68 -22.23
CA SER A 7 -71.35 -14.60 -23.22
C SER A 7 -69.86 -14.36 -23.38
N LEU A 8 -69.28 -14.86 -24.47
CA LEU A 8 -67.97 -14.42 -24.94
C LEU A 8 -68.11 -12.95 -25.31
N ALA A 9 -67.78 -12.08 -24.35
CA ALA A 9 -67.68 -10.66 -24.59
C ALA A 9 -66.70 -10.46 -25.77
N ASN A 10 -67.21 -9.93 -26.88
CA ASN A 10 -66.36 -9.45 -27.96
C ASN A 10 -65.49 -8.32 -27.40
N VAL A 11 -64.29 -8.66 -26.94
CA VAL A 11 -63.31 -7.69 -26.54
C VAL A 11 -62.98 -6.89 -27.80
N SER A 12 -63.36 -5.62 -27.84
CA SER A 12 -63.05 -4.77 -28.99
C SER A 12 -61.52 -4.68 -29.13
N LEU A 13 -61.04 -4.57 -30.36
CA LEU A 13 -59.58 -4.44 -30.63
C LEU A 13 -58.95 -3.32 -29.81
N ASP A 14 -59.68 -2.22 -29.60
CA ASP A 14 -59.24 -1.07 -28.77
C ASP A 14 -59.05 -1.44 -27.31
N THR A 15 -59.94 -2.26 -26.75
CA THR A 15 -59.80 -2.75 -25.37
C THR A 15 -58.60 -3.65 -25.20
N PHE A 16 -58.33 -4.52 -26.22
CA PHE A 16 -57.18 -5.38 -26.23
C PHE A 16 -55.87 -4.58 -26.31
N ILE A 17 -55.79 -3.59 -27.22
CA ILE A 17 -54.65 -2.68 -27.34
C ILE A 17 -54.45 -1.90 -26.03
N GLY A 18 -55.51 -1.37 -25.43
CA GLY A 18 -55.44 -0.65 -24.15
C GLY A 18 -54.81 -1.50 -23.02
N VAL A 19 -55.26 -2.77 -22.91
CA VAL A 19 -54.71 -3.71 -21.92
C VAL A 19 -53.21 -4.00 -22.18
N MET A 20 -52.85 -4.23 -23.44
CA MET A 20 -51.46 -4.52 -23.80
C MET A 20 -50.55 -3.32 -23.53
N VAL A 21 -50.95 -2.10 -23.87
CA VAL A 21 -50.20 -0.87 -23.56
C VAL A 21 -50.04 -0.68 -22.04
N THR A 22 -51.09 -0.95 -21.28
CA THR A 22 -51.03 -0.85 -19.81
C THR A 22 -50.03 -1.89 -19.23
N MET A 23 -50.08 -3.14 -19.69
CA MET A 23 -49.14 -4.17 -19.24
C MET A 23 -47.70 -3.83 -19.58
N ILE A 24 -47.45 -3.33 -20.80
CA ILE A 24 -46.10 -2.87 -21.21
C ILE A 24 -45.66 -1.71 -20.32
N GLY A 25 -46.53 -0.74 -20.04
CA GLY A 25 -46.21 0.37 -19.12
C GLY A 25 -45.82 -0.08 -17.73
N ILE A 26 -46.54 -1.05 -17.16
CA ILE A 26 -46.22 -1.64 -15.85
C ILE A 26 -44.84 -2.33 -15.90
N LEU A 27 -44.58 -3.14 -16.92
CA LEU A 27 -43.27 -3.85 -17.06
C LEU A 27 -42.11 -2.88 -17.21
N VAL A 28 -42.26 -1.83 -18.01
CA VAL A 28 -41.23 -0.79 -18.18
C VAL A 28 -40.97 -0.07 -16.84
N THR A 29 -42.02 0.29 -16.13
CA THR A 29 -41.88 0.96 -14.82
C THR A 29 -41.13 0.06 -13.82
N PHE A 30 -41.48 -1.22 -13.80
CA PHE A 30 -40.80 -2.20 -12.95
C PHE A 30 -39.32 -2.37 -13.31
N ALA A 31 -39.02 -2.47 -14.61
CA ALA A 31 -37.66 -2.60 -15.11
C ALA A 31 -36.80 -1.37 -14.76
N VAL A 32 -37.32 -0.17 -14.94
CA VAL A 32 -36.66 1.08 -14.58
C VAL A 32 -36.43 1.17 -13.04
N GLY A 33 -37.48 0.86 -12.26
CA GLY A 33 -37.36 0.82 -10.79
C GLY A 33 -36.27 -0.13 -10.30
N TRP A 34 -36.23 -1.34 -10.89
CA TRP A 34 -35.17 -2.33 -10.61
C TRP A 34 -33.78 -1.84 -10.94
N GLN A 35 -33.60 -1.18 -12.12
CA GLN A 35 -32.31 -0.61 -12.50
C GLN A 35 -31.85 0.48 -11.53
N ILE A 36 -32.76 1.33 -11.04
CA ILE A 36 -32.43 2.37 -10.06
C ILE A 36 -31.94 1.74 -8.75
N ILE A 37 -32.63 0.71 -8.24
CA ILE A 37 -32.25 0.00 -7.00
C ILE A 37 -30.86 -0.63 -7.16
N ASN A 38 -30.63 -1.33 -8.26
CA ASN A 38 -29.32 -1.93 -8.55
C ASN A 38 -28.21 -0.89 -8.65
N ALA A 39 -28.48 0.26 -9.31
CA ALA A 39 -27.50 1.34 -9.41
C ALA A 39 -27.14 1.94 -8.04
N LEU A 40 -28.12 2.10 -7.14
CA LEU A 40 -27.90 2.58 -5.78
C LEU A 40 -27.09 1.57 -4.94
N GLU A 41 -27.41 0.27 -5.08
CA GLU A 41 -26.68 -0.79 -4.39
C GLU A 41 -25.21 -0.87 -4.86
N ILE A 42 -24.98 -0.80 -6.17
CA ILE A 42 -23.63 -0.76 -6.75
C ILE A 42 -22.85 0.45 -6.24
N LYS A 43 -23.48 1.62 -6.21
CA LYS A 43 -22.85 2.84 -5.69
C LYS A 43 -22.46 2.69 -4.21
N SER A 44 -23.34 2.13 -3.39
CA SER A 44 -23.06 1.88 -1.96
C SER A 44 -21.88 0.91 -1.78
N LYS A 45 -21.86 -0.20 -2.53
CA LYS A 45 -20.76 -1.16 -2.50
C LYS A 45 -19.44 -0.57 -2.99
N LEU A 46 -19.50 0.31 -4.00
CA LEU A 46 -18.30 1.00 -4.49
C LEU A 46 -17.69 1.90 -3.41
N THR A 47 -18.51 2.65 -2.70
CA THR A 47 -18.06 3.51 -1.58
C THR A 47 -17.45 2.68 -0.44
N GLU A 48 -18.02 1.51 -0.15
CA GLU A 48 -17.49 0.59 0.84
C GLU A 48 -16.12 0.03 0.42
N ILE A 49 -15.97 -0.35 -0.86
CA ILE A 49 -14.70 -0.81 -1.43
C ILE A 49 -13.63 0.29 -1.36
N GLU A 50 -13.99 1.53 -1.68
CA GLU A 50 -13.07 2.67 -1.57
C GLU A 50 -12.59 2.89 -0.13
N LYS A 51 -13.48 2.75 0.85
CA LYS A 51 -13.14 2.83 2.27
C LYS A 51 -12.20 1.70 2.67
N ILE A 52 -12.52 0.45 2.32
CA ILE A 52 -11.65 -0.70 2.59
C ILE A 52 -10.27 -0.50 1.95
N LYS A 53 -10.20 0.00 0.72
CA LYS A 53 -8.94 0.30 0.04
C LYS A 53 -8.12 1.35 0.79
N ALA A 54 -8.75 2.39 1.31
CA ALA A 54 -8.08 3.41 2.12
C ALA A 54 -7.53 2.82 3.43
N ASP A 55 -8.33 1.98 4.10
CA ASP A 55 -7.92 1.30 5.34
C ASP A 55 -6.75 0.33 5.08
N VAL A 56 -6.79 -0.44 4.00
CA VAL A 56 -5.69 -1.34 3.60
C VAL A 56 -4.41 -0.57 3.30
N ASN A 57 -4.50 0.54 2.58
CA ASN A 57 -3.33 1.39 2.30
C ASN A 57 -2.73 1.98 3.57
N SER A 58 -3.57 2.38 4.53
CA SER A 58 -3.14 2.87 5.84
C SER A 58 -2.41 1.78 6.64
N GLN A 59 -2.96 0.57 6.66
CA GLN A 59 -2.34 -0.58 7.32
C GLN A 59 -1.02 -0.96 6.66
N GLN A 60 -0.93 -0.92 5.33
CA GLN A 60 0.30 -1.18 4.60
C GLN A 60 1.38 -0.17 4.99
N SER A 61 1.07 1.11 5.01
CA SER A 61 2.01 2.15 5.45
C SER A 61 2.50 1.95 6.89
N TYR A 62 1.62 1.48 7.78
CA TYR A 62 1.99 1.15 9.16
C TYR A 62 2.93 -0.05 9.23
N ILE A 63 2.65 -1.10 8.46
CA ILE A 63 3.52 -2.28 8.35
C ILE A 63 4.90 -1.90 7.81
N ASP A 64 4.96 -1.06 6.78
CA ASP A 64 6.21 -0.59 6.19
C ASP A 64 7.06 0.20 7.20
N LYS A 65 6.44 1.03 8.05
CA LYS A 65 7.12 1.72 9.15
C LYS A 65 7.66 0.77 10.20
N ILE A 66 6.88 -0.24 10.60
CA ILE A 66 7.34 -1.27 11.55
C ILE A 66 8.51 -2.06 10.95
N ALA A 67 8.42 -2.47 9.70
CA ALA A 67 9.49 -3.18 9.02
C ALA A 67 10.78 -2.35 8.95
N ALA A 68 10.67 -1.06 8.64
CA ALA A 68 11.80 -0.14 8.64
C ALA A 68 12.39 0.04 10.05
N ARG A 69 11.56 0.07 11.11
CA ARG A 69 12.03 0.12 12.50
C ARG A 69 12.81 -1.11 12.90
N ILE A 70 12.30 -2.30 12.58
CA ILE A 70 13.00 -3.57 12.85
C ILE A 70 14.33 -3.62 12.09
N ALA A 71 14.35 -3.19 10.84
CA ALA A 71 15.57 -3.13 10.04
C ALA A 71 16.58 -2.13 10.61
N TYR A 72 16.13 -0.97 11.08
CA TYR A 72 16.94 0.01 11.79
C TYR A 72 17.62 -0.59 13.02
N ASP A 73 16.84 -1.19 13.94
CA ASP A 73 17.37 -1.80 15.15
C ASP A 73 18.38 -2.92 14.86
N ALA A 74 18.10 -3.74 13.84
CA ALA A 74 19.01 -4.79 13.39
C ALA A 74 20.32 -4.21 12.84
N ALA A 75 20.25 -3.16 12.02
CA ALA A 75 21.43 -2.50 11.45
C ALA A 75 22.30 -1.84 12.53
N VAL A 76 21.68 -1.14 13.50
CA VAL A 76 22.39 -0.54 14.65
C VAL A 76 23.10 -1.62 15.47
N ASN A 77 22.41 -2.68 15.85
CA ASN A 77 22.99 -3.76 16.65
C ASN A 77 24.14 -4.46 15.90
N ARG A 78 23.98 -4.69 14.60
CA ARG A 78 25.02 -5.27 13.75
C ARG A 78 26.23 -4.34 13.67
N SER A 79 26.04 -3.05 13.47
CA SER A 79 27.09 -2.04 13.43
C SER A 79 27.92 -2.04 14.73
N TYR A 80 27.27 -2.02 15.88
CA TYR A 80 27.92 -2.10 17.18
C TYR A 80 28.73 -3.39 17.37
N THR A 81 28.17 -4.53 16.98
CA THR A 81 28.82 -5.82 17.10
C THR A 81 30.09 -5.88 16.21
N LEU A 82 29.97 -5.42 14.96
CA LEU A 82 31.09 -5.37 14.02
C LEU A 82 32.20 -4.43 14.49
N HIS A 83 31.84 -3.28 15.05
CA HIS A 83 32.81 -2.37 15.63
C HIS A 83 33.60 -3.03 16.77
N LYS A 84 32.91 -3.74 17.69
CA LYS A 84 33.56 -4.43 18.83
C LYS A 84 34.56 -5.51 18.41
N ILE A 85 34.32 -6.16 17.28
CA ILE A 85 35.25 -7.19 16.75
C ILE A 85 36.30 -6.61 15.79
N GLY A 86 36.36 -5.28 15.62
CA GLY A 86 37.34 -4.60 14.79
C GLY A 86 37.01 -4.50 13.30
N GLU A 87 35.83 -4.95 12.87
CA GLU A 87 35.36 -4.90 11.48
C GLU A 87 34.77 -3.52 11.12
N HIS A 88 35.60 -2.46 11.21
CA HIS A 88 35.15 -1.07 11.13
C HIS A 88 34.49 -0.71 9.79
N ILE A 89 34.95 -1.28 8.67
CA ILE A 89 34.38 -1.02 7.33
C ILE A 89 32.96 -1.57 7.25
N LYS A 90 32.75 -2.80 7.75
CA LYS A 90 31.41 -3.39 7.77
C LYS A 90 30.49 -2.67 8.75
N ALA A 91 31.04 -2.22 9.91
CA ALA A 91 30.31 -1.39 10.86
C ALA A 91 29.85 -0.07 10.22
N PHE A 92 30.71 0.59 9.45
CA PHE A 92 30.38 1.79 8.68
C PHE A 92 29.24 1.55 7.71
N ALA A 93 29.29 0.47 6.90
CA ALA A 93 28.23 0.13 5.97
C ALA A 93 26.88 -0.15 6.67
N CYS A 94 26.89 -0.86 7.80
CA CYS A 94 25.67 -1.10 8.59
C CYS A 94 25.11 0.19 9.22
N THR A 95 25.98 1.15 9.57
CA THR A 95 25.54 2.45 10.09
C THR A 95 24.85 3.28 8.98
N LEU A 96 25.36 3.23 7.74
CA LEU A 96 24.65 3.86 6.60
C LEU A 96 23.29 3.23 6.34
N GLU A 97 23.19 1.90 6.43
CA GLU A 97 21.91 1.19 6.33
C GLU A 97 20.94 1.62 7.44
N ALA A 98 21.44 1.79 8.68
CA ALA A 98 20.63 2.31 9.79
C ALA A 98 20.13 3.74 9.53
N ILE A 99 20.98 4.62 8.99
CA ILE A 99 20.56 6.00 8.62
C ILE A 99 19.46 5.97 7.55
N GLU A 100 19.59 5.12 6.54
CA GLU A 100 18.54 5.00 5.50
C GLU A 100 17.19 4.58 6.10
N HIS A 101 17.18 3.62 7.04
CA HIS A 101 15.96 3.20 7.72
C HIS A 101 15.44 4.27 8.69
N CYS A 102 16.30 4.98 9.40
CA CYS A 102 15.96 6.10 10.27
C CYS A 102 15.20 7.19 9.51
N LEU A 103 15.64 7.53 8.29
CA LEU A 103 14.97 8.50 7.42
C LEU A 103 13.61 8.01 6.93
N LYS A 104 13.42 6.70 6.71
CA LYS A 104 12.12 6.13 6.31
C LYS A 104 11.06 6.15 7.41
N ILE A 105 11.48 6.13 8.67
CA ILE A 105 10.56 6.16 9.83
C ILE A 105 10.34 7.55 10.39
N ASP A 106 11.00 8.58 9.82
CA ASP A 106 10.97 9.97 10.27
C ASP A 106 11.46 10.16 11.73
N GLU A 107 12.32 9.28 12.23
CA GLU A 107 12.93 9.38 13.56
C GLU A 107 14.30 10.04 13.48
N TYR A 108 14.36 11.34 13.74
CA TYR A 108 15.59 12.12 13.59
C TYR A 108 16.39 12.25 14.90
N GLU A 109 15.85 11.79 16.02
CA GLU A 109 16.51 11.93 17.33
C GLU A 109 17.86 11.17 17.38
N ASP A 110 17.91 9.99 16.79
CA ASP A 110 19.11 9.15 16.76
C ASP A 110 20.09 9.51 15.63
N LEU A 111 19.69 10.37 14.69
CA LEU A 111 20.49 10.68 13.51
C LEU A 111 21.87 11.25 13.86
N ASN A 112 21.95 12.15 14.86
CA ASN A 112 23.22 12.73 15.28
C ASN A 112 24.17 11.67 15.86
N THR A 113 23.64 10.70 16.60
CA THR A 113 24.43 9.59 17.14
C THR A 113 24.95 8.67 16.02
N LEU A 114 24.10 8.39 15.02
CA LEU A 114 24.51 7.59 13.86
C LEU A 114 25.58 8.31 13.02
N LEU A 115 25.45 9.60 12.80
CA LEU A 115 26.44 10.40 12.07
C LEU A 115 27.77 10.46 12.82
N TYR A 116 27.74 10.60 14.14
CA TYR A 116 28.94 10.53 14.98
C TYR A 116 29.61 9.15 14.85
N ASN A 117 28.85 8.07 15.00
CA ASN A 117 29.38 6.71 14.83
C ASN A 117 29.99 6.49 13.44
N LEU A 118 29.35 7.01 12.40
CA LEU A 118 29.85 6.97 11.04
C LEU A 118 31.22 7.63 10.92
N GLN A 119 31.38 8.82 11.52
CA GLN A 119 32.66 9.53 11.55
C GLN A 119 33.75 8.75 12.28
N VAL A 120 33.40 8.16 13.45
CA VAL A 120 34.32 7.32 14.23
C VAL A 120 34.77 6.11 13.40
N PHE A 121 33.86 5.39 12.76
CA PHE A 121 34.20 4.21 11.96
C PHE A 121 35.01 4.56 10.72
N ALA A 122 34.70 5.68 10.07
CA ALA A 122 35.47 6.18 8.94
C ALA A 122 36.92 6.51 9.33
N SER A 123 37.13 7.12 10.48
CA SER A 123 38.48 7.45 10.96
C SER A 123 39.34 6.19 11.25
N HIS A 124 38.72 5.14 11.79
CA HIS A 124 39.38 3.87 12.02
C HIS A 124 39.67 3.12 10.71
N SER A 125 38.78 3.17 9.74
CA SER A 125 38.97 2.52 8.44
C SER A 125 40.09 3.19 7.61
N HIS A 126 40.21 4.52 7.72
CA HIS A 126 41.27 5.25 7.01
C HIS A 126 42.67 4.94 7.50
N THR A 127 42.86 4.63 8.79
CA THR A 127 44.14 4.17 9.35
C THR A 127 44.48 2.73 8.98
N MET A 128 43.49 1.95 8.51
CA MET A 128 43.66 0.56 8.08
C MET A 128 43.88 0.42 6.55
N HIS A 129 44.74 1.22 5.97
CA HIS A 129 45.12 1.17 4.53
C HIS A 129 45.62 -0.20 4.02
N CYS A 130 45.61 -1.22 4.87
CA CYS A 130 46.15 -2.57 4.56
C CYS A 130 45.11 -3.61 4.14
N TYR A 131 43.79 -3.31 4.18
CA TYR A 131 42.78 -4.32 3.88
C TYR A 131 42.21 -4.17 2.48
N LYS A 132 42.92 -4.76 1.50
CA LYS A 132 42.41 -4.97 0.12
C LYS A 132 41.24 -5.96 0.03
N SER A 133 40.80 -6.59 1.12
CA SER A 133 39.83 -7.69 1.07
C SER A 133 38.36 -7.24 1.13
N ASP A 134 38.06 -5.97 1.48
CA ASP A 134 36.69 -5.50 1.67
C ASP A 134 36.21 -4.46 0.62
N SER A 135 36.69 -4.60 -0.62
CA SER A 135 36.32 -3.72 -1.72
C SER A 135 34.80 -3.69 -1.98
N GLU A 136 34.11 -4.80 -1.73
CA GLU A 136 32.66 -4.91 -1.93
C GLU A 136 31.87 -4.13 -0.86
N ALA A 137 32.27 -4.22 0.41
CA ALA A 137 31.64 -3.46 1.50
C ALA A 137 31.85 -1.95 1.34
N MET A 138 33.07 -1.54 0.90
CA MET A 138 33.38 -0.14 0.61
C MET A 138 32.57 0.38 -0.59
N ALA A 139 32.48 -0.38 -1.68
CA ALA A 139 31.68 0.00 -2.84
C ALA A 139 30.19 0.14 -2.49
N LYS A 140 29.66 -0.76 -1.67
CA LYS A 140 28.27 -0.68 -1.17
C LYS A 140 28.06 0.56 -0.30
N ALA A 141 28.98 0.86 0.63
CA ALA A 141 28.93 2.02 1.50
C ALA A 141 29.01 3.33 0.69
N GLU A 142 29.91 3.40 -0.30
CA GLU A 142 30.04 4.55 -1.19
C GLU A 142 28.75 4.77 -2.01
N MET A 143 28.19 3.70 -2.57
CA MET A 143 26.94 3.79 -3.32
C MET A 143 25.77 4.26 -2.44
N GLN A 144 25.67 3.78 -1.19
CA GLN A 144 24.67 4.24 -0.24
C GLN A 144 24.86 5.71 0.11
N LEU A 145 26.10 6.15 0.36
CA LEU A 145 26.40 7.55 0.66
C LEU A 145 26.04 8.47 -0.52
N ARG A 146 26.37 8.08 -1.75
CA ARG A 146 26.00 8.84 -2.97
C ARG A 146 24.48 8.96 -3.09
N ASN A 147 23.75 7.89 -2.84
CA ASN A 147 22.28 7.88 -2.88
C ASN A 147 21.67 8.82 -1.82
N LEU A 148 22.21 8.81 -0.59
CA LEU A 148 21.75 9.69 0.50
C LEU A 148 22.04 11.17 0.22
N LEU A 149 23.17 11.47 -0.44
CA LEU A 149 23.56 12.84 -0.75
C LEU A 149 23.03 13.34 -2.10
N ASN A 150 22.25 12.52 -2.83
CA ASN A 150 21.78 12.83 -4.19
C ASN A 150 22.92 13.27 -5.15
N ILE A 151 24.12 12.73 -4.97
CA ILE A 151 25.26 13.02 -5.83
C ILE A 151 25.22 12.03 -7.01
N PRO A 152 25.12 12.51 -8.27
CA PRO A 152 25.12 11.67 -9.45
C PRO A 152 26.41 10.87 -9.64
#